data_c2746f8463cd7ab1dbd51d3f5518e405
#
_entry.id   c2746f8463cd7ab1dbd51d3f5518e405
#
_cell.length_a   1.000
_cell.length_b   1.000
_cell.length_c   1.000
_cell.angle_alpha   90.00
_cell.angle_beta   90.00
_cell.angle_gamma   90.00
#
_symmetry.space_group_name_H-M   'P 1'
#
loop_
_entity.id
_entity.type
_entity.pdbx_description
1 polymer ?
#
loop_
_entity_poly.entity_id
_entity_poly.type
_entity_poly.pdbx_seq_one_letter_code
_entity_poly.pdbx_strand_id
1 'polypeptide(L)'
;MVIMKRLIYIFSALMLLASCGKNGEDNKPELTLEQQLIGQWHSVSNALEADLYIDFQEGKTFELYQQIGEGAHRLYRGTWNLEGTLLTGKYNDGEDWAAAYQVEMREKQLVLTSSNDTAEKSTYEKVEIPAEVKETCEVIVKSR
;
A
#
# COMPACT_ATOMS: atom_id res chain seq x y z
N MET A 1 -54.77 22.25 -6.48
CA MET A 1 -53.80 22.62 -5.45
C MET A 1 -53.64 21.58 -4.36
N VAL A 2 -54.72 21.04 -3.84
CA VAL A 2 -54.65 20.00 -2.79
C VAL A 2 -54.06 18.68 -3.29
N ILE A 3 -54.20 18.39 -4.53
CA ILE A 3 -53.73 17.16 -5.18
C ILE A 3 -52.17 17.12 -5.30
N MET A 4 -51.56 18.27 -5.50
CA MET A 4 -50.09 18.35 -5.58
C MET A 4 -49.38 18.06 -4.24
N LYS A 5 -50.00 18.43 -3.14
CA LYS A 5 -49.44 18.15 -1.78
C LYS A 5 -49.43 16.65 -1.48
N ARG A 6 -50.40 15.91 -2.00
CA ARG A 6 -50.48 14.46 -1.77
C ARG A 6 -49.45 13.69 -2.60
N LEU A 7 -49.13 14.20 -3.77
CA LEU A 7 -48.07 13.60 -4.60
C LEU A 7 -46.68 13.73 -4.01
N ILE A 8 -46.41 14.82 -3.33
CA ILE A 8 -45.12 15.06 -2.68
C ILE A 8 -44.89 14.09 -1.50
N TYR A 9 -45.97 13.76 -0.78
CA TYR A 9 -45.85 12.79 0.32
C TYR A 9 -45.59 11.35 -0.16
N ILE A 10 -46.13 11.00 -1.28
CA ILE A 10 -45.93 9.65 -1.87
C ILE A 10 -44.48 9.50 -2.33
N PHE A 11 -43.91 10.57 -2.86
CA PHE A 11 -42.51 10.57 -3.29
C PHE A 11 -41.55 10.49 -2.12
N SER A 12 -41.87 11.15 -1.02
CA SER A 12 -41.12 11.11 0.22
C SER A 12 -41.13 9.72 0.86
N ALA A 13 -42.25 9.03 0.80
CA ALA A 13 -42.36 7.67 1.33
C ALA A 13 -41.56 6.66 0.51
N LEU A 14 -41.48 6.88 -0.80
CA LEU A 14 -40.69 6.01 -1.68
C LEU A 14 -39.18 6.18 -1.45
N MET A 15 -38.74 7.39 -1.11
CA MET A 15 -37.34 7.64 -0.75
C MET A 15 -36.93 6.97 0.56
N LEU A 16 -37.85 6.87 1.50
CA LEU A 16 -37.58 6.19 2.77
C LEU A 16 -37.42 4.68 2.60
N LEU A 17 -38.08 4.09 1.63
CA LEU A 17 -37.92 2.68 1.32
C LEU A 17 -36.61 2.39 0.59
N ALA A 18 -36.10 3.33 -0.18
CA ALA A 18 -34.78 3.21 -0.80
C ALA A 18 -33.64 3.27 0.22
N SER A 19 -33.86 3.89 1.38
CA SER A 19 -32.87 3.89 2.45
C SER A 19 -32.76 2.56 3.20
N CYS A 20 -33.71 1.67 3.02
CA CYS A 20 -33.58 0.27 3.48
C CYS A 20 -32.55 -0.53 2.70
N GLY A 21 -31.94 0.03 1.66
CA GLY A 21 -30.75 -0.50 0.99
C GLY A 21 -29.46 -0.47 1.85
N LYS A 22 -29.58 -0.38 3.17
CA LYS A 22 -28.46 -0.56 4.11
C LYS A 22 -27.71 -1.87 3.91
N ASN A 23 -28.37 -2.87 3.41
CA ASN A 23 -27.73 -4.12 3.01
C ASN A 23 -26.73 -3.97 1.86
N GLY A 24 -26.75 -2.87 1.11
CA GLY A 24 -25.76 -2.54 0.11
C GLY A 24 -24.40 -2.11 0.68
N GLU A 25 -24.35 -1.67 1.94
CA GLU A 25 -23.10 -1.34 2.62
C GLU A 25 -22.29 -2.58 2.97
N ASP A 26 -22.96 -3.68 3.30
CA ASP A 26 -22.34 -4.96 3.63
C ASP A 26 -21.76 -5.68 2.39
N ASN A 27 -22.09 -5.23 1.19
CA ASN A 27 -21.65 -5.80 -0.07
C ASN A 27 -20.50 -5.00 -0.72
N LYS A 28 -19.88 -4.05 -0.03
CA LYS A 28 -18.68 -3.39 -0.52
C LYS A 28 -17.58 -4.44 -0.60
N PRO A 29 -17.02 -4.74 -1.79
CA PRO A 29 -15.98 -5.75 -1.89
C PRO A 29 -14.78 -5.35 -1.05
N GLU A 30 -14.33 -6.23 -0.18
CA GLU A 30 -13.07 -6.06 0.52
C GLU A 30 -11.92 -6.09 -0.49
N LEU A 31 -10.97 -5.18 -0.33
CA LEU A 31 -9.76 -5.18 -1.12
C LEU A 31 -8.94 -6.43 -0.81
N THR A 32 -8.44 -7.07 -1.83
CA THR A 32 -7.46 -8.15 -1.66
C THR A 32 -6.20 -7.63 -0.99
N LEU A 33 -5.40 -8.50 -0.39
CA LEU A 33 -4.12 -8.13 0.22
C LEU A 33 -3.21 -7.43 -0.81
N GLU A 34 -3.19 -7.92 -2.03
CA GLU A 34 -2.45 -7.31 -3.12
C GLU A 34 -2.91 -5.87 -3.41
N GLN A 35 -4.21 -5.66 -3.51
CA GLN A 35 -4.78 -4.33 -3.73
C GLN A 35 -4.50 -3.37 -2.58
N GLN A 36 -4.47 -3.89 -1.34
CA GLN A 36 -4.12 -3.10 -0.16
C GLN A 36 -2.64 -2.74 -0.14
N LEU A 37 -1.77 -3.62 -0.63
CA LEU A 37 -0.32 -3.42 -0.68
C LEU A 37 0.07 -2.33 -1.68
N ILE A 38 -0.62 -2.25 -2.81
CA ILE A 38 -0.35 -1.25 -3.85
C ILE A 38 -0.49 0.17 -3.27
N GLY A 39 0.53 0.97 -3.47
CA GLY A 39 0.61 2.35 -3.00
C GLY A 39 1.95 2.69 -2.41
N GLN A 40 2.04 3.86 -1.81
CA GLN A 40 3.26 4.41 -1.25
C GLN A 40 3.26 4.30 0.27
N TRP A 41 4.39 3.90 0.81
CA TRP A 41 4.56 3.59 2.22
C TRP A 41 5.84 4.21 2.76
N HIS A 42 5.77 4.66 4.01
CA HIS A 42 6.93 5.16 4.75
C HIS A 42 7.19 4.28 5.97
N SER A 43 8.42 3.86 6.15
CA SER A 43 8.82 3.08 7.31
C SER A 43 8.78 3.93 8.58
N VAL A 44 8.06 3.45 9.59
CA VAL A 44 8.02 4.04 10.93
C VAL A 44 8.89 3.25 11.91
N SER A 45 9.25 2.03 11.56
CA SER A 45 10.14 1.17 12.33
C SER A 45 10.77 0.13 11.42
N ASN A 46 12.07 0.00 11.44
CA ASN A 46 12.82 -1.05 10.76
C ASN A 46 14.16 -1.33 11.44
N ALA A 47 14.71 -2.52 11.18
CA ALA A 47 15.94 -2.98 11.84
C ALA A 47 17.20 -2.17 11.45
N LEU A 48 17.18 -1.52 10.29
CA LEU A 48 18.31 -0.74 9.79
C LEU A 48 18.33 0.70 10.34
N GLU A 49 17.27 1.12 11.03
CA GLU A 49 17.07 2.52 11.40
C GLU A 49 17.19 3.48 10.21
N ALA A 50 16.83 2.99 9.02
CA ALA A 50 16.89 3.73 7.78
C ALA A 50 15.61 4.50 7.52
N ASP A 51 15.69 5.60 6.81
CA ASP A 51 14.53 6.26 6.24
C ASP A 51 14.16 5.57 4.92
N LEU A 52 13.03 4.87 4.92
CA LEU A 52 12.59 4.04 3.81
C LEU A 52 11.23 4.50 3.32
N TYR A 53 11.13 4.75 2.02
CA TYR A 53 9.87 4.84 1.31
C TYR A 53 9.82 3.72 0.28
N ILE A 54 8.68 3.08 0.15
CA ILE A 54 8.47 2.06 -0.87
C ILE A 54 7.16 2.33 -1.60
N ASP A 55 7.21 2.26 -2.93
CA ASP A 55 6.06 2.40 -3.81
C ASP A 55 5.83 1.05 -4.50
N PHE A 56 4.78 0.36 -4.08
CA PHE A 56 4.31 -0.85 -4.75
C PHE A 56 3.33 -0.44 -5.85
N GLN A 57 3.73 -0.62 -7.08
CA GLN A 57 2.99 -0.14 -8.24
C GLN A 57 2.15 -1.25 -8.85
N GLU A 58 1.06 -0.86 -9.50
CA GLU A 58 0.33 -1.75 -10.38
C GLU A 58 1.28 -2.31 -11.44
N GLY A 59 1.05 -3.55 -11.89
CA GLY A 59 1.96 -4.19 -12.83
C GLY A 59 3.15 -4.87 -12.18
N LYS A 60 3.15 -4.99 -10.84
CA LYS A 60 4.16 -5.73 -10.08
C LYS A 60 5.56 -5.11 -10.10
N THR A 61 5.66 -3.81 -10.24
CA THR A 61 6.92 -3.06 -10.10
C THR A 61 6.98 -2.35 -8.76
N PHE A 62 8.18 -2.02 -8.31
CA PHE A 62 8.38 -1.21 -7.10
C PHE A 62 9.48 -0.18 -7.29
N GLU A 63 9.40 0.85 -6.46
CA GLU A 63 10.47 1.81 -6.23
C GLU A 63 10.75 1.86 -4.73
N LEU A 64 12.01 1.70 -4.35
CA LEU A 64 12.46 1.78 -2.96
C LEU A 64 13.44 2.93 -2.82
N TYR A 65 13.09 3.89 -1.97
CA TYR A 65 13.93 5.02 -1.61
C TYR A 65 14.52 4.77 -0.22
N GLN A 66 15.81 4.61 -0.14
CA GLN A 66 16.50 4.26 1.11
C GLN A 66 17.58 5.28 1.46
N GLN A 67 17.51 5.79 2.68
CA GLN A 67 18.55 6.63 3.25
C GLN A 67 19.07 6.00 4.54
N ILE A 68 20.34 5.66 4.56
CA ILE A 68 21.04 5.18 5.76
C ILE A 68 22.05 6.25 6.14
N GLY A 69 21.87 6.84 7.33
CA GLY A 69 22.68 7.97 7.77
C GLY A 69 22.33 9.26 7.03
N GLU A 70 23.34 9.99 6.60
CA GLU A 70 23.19 11.27 5.91
C GLU A 70 23.27 11.11 4.40
N GLY A 71 22.81 12.12 3.67
CA GLY A 71 22.87 12.20 2.22
C GLY A 71 21.52 11.97 1.54
N ALA A 72 21.55 11.87 0.23
CA ALA A 72 20.35 11.63 -0.57
C ALA A 72 19.84 10.18 -0.41
N HIS A 73 18.54 10.01 -0.60
CA HIS A 73 17.96 8.67 -0.71
C HIS A 73 18.52 7.96 -1.95
N ARG A 74 18.75 6.67 -1.82
CA ARG A 74 19.10 5.81 -2.94
C ARG A 74 17.85 5.14 -3.46
N LEU A 75 17.64 5.23 -4.77
CA LEU A 75 16.49 4.64 -5.43
C LEU A 75 16.86 3.30 -6.05
N TYR A 76 16.18 2.26 -5.59
CA TYR A 76 16.23 0.92 -6.16
C TYR A 76 14.90 0.62 -6.84
N ARG A 77 14.95 -0.03 -7.97
CA ARG A 77 13.77 -0.45 -8.74
C ARG A 77 13.80 -1.94 -9.03
N GLY A 78 12.65 -2.49 -9.28
CA GLY A 78 12.52 -3.88 -9.67
C GLY A 78 11.07 -4.32 -9.75
N THR A 79 10.87 -5.61 -9.51
CA THR A 79 9.55 -6.25 -9.55
C THR A 79 9.26 -6.95 -8.25
N TRP A 80 7.97 -7.10 -7.92
CA TRP A 80 7.52 -7.83 -6.75
C TRP A 80 6.46 -8.85 -7.12
N ASN A 81 6.28 -9.84 -6.25
CA ASN A 81 5.24 -10.84 -6.37
C ASN A 81 4.67 -11.16 -4.98
N LEU A 82 3.39 -11.45 -4.94
CA LEU A 82 2.69 -11.85 -3.72
C LEU A 82 1.99 -13.19 -3.96
N GLU A 83 2.38 -14.20 -3.19
CA GLU A 83 1.71 -15.51 -3.15
C GLU A 83 1.09 -15.72 -1.77
N GLY A 84 -0.24 -15.66 -1.69
CA GLY A 84 -0.92 -15.66 -0.41
C GLY A 84 -0.50 -14.43 0.40
N THR A 85 0.28 -14.62 1.45
CA THR A 85 0.83 -13.56 2.29
C THR A 85 2.34 -13.38 2.14
N LEU A 86 2.98 -14.14 1.25
CA LEU A 86 4.42 -14.10 1.06
C LEU A 86 4.80 -13.16 -0.07
N LEU A 87 5.51 -12.11 0.28
CA LEU A 87 6.02 -11.10 -0.63
C LEU A 87 7.48 -11.38 -0.98
N THR A 88 7.76 -11.44 -2.27
CA THR A 88 9.11 -11.59 -2.81
C THR A 88 9.38 -10.48 -3.83
N GLY A 89 10.64 -10.25 -4.14
CA GLY A 89 11.00 -9.24 -5.11
C GLY A 89 12.36 -9.48 -5.75
N LYS A 90 12.54 -8.83 -6.89
CA LYS A 90 13.81 -8.80 -7.64
C LYS A 90 14.16 -7.38 -8.01
N TYR A 91 15.44 -7.07 -7.95
CA TYR A 91 15.96 -5.81 -8.47
C TYR A 91 16.09 -5.86 -10.00
N ASN A 92 16.29 -4.71 -10.62
CA ASN A 92 16.39 -4.59 -12.09
C ASN A 92 17.57 -5.37 -12.70
N ASP A 93 18.60 -5.67 -11.91
CA ASP A 93 19.72 -6.51 -12.34
C ASP A 93 19.40 -8.02 -12.30
N GLY A 94 18.19 -8.38 -11.85
CA GLY A 94 17.74 -9.76 -11.68
C GLY A 94 18.11 -10.40 -10.36
N GLU A 95 18.76 -9.66 -9.46
CA GLU A 95 19.09 -10.13 -8.11
C GLU A 95 17.84 -10.14 -7.23
N ASP A 96 17.63 -11.22 -6.49
CA ASP A 96 16.53 -11.34 -5.54
C ASP A 96 16.72 -10.40 -4.33
N TRP A 97 15.61 -9.99 -3.72
CA TRP A 97 15.68 -9.40 -2.38
C TRP A 97 16.37 -10.36 -1.41
N ALA A 98 17.05 -9.80 -0.41
CA ALA A 98 17.78 -10.57 0.59
C ALA A 98 16.88 -11.54 1.39
N ALA A 99 15.60 -11.23 1.52
CA ALA A 99 14.60 -12.07 2.18
C ALA A 99 13.25 -11.96 1.51
N ALA A 100 12.42 -12.99 1.68
CA ALA A 100 10.98 -12.88 1.48
C ALA A 100 10.33 -12.33 2.76
N TYR A 101 9.14 -11.79 2.66
CA TYR A 101 8.45 -11.15 3.78
C TYR A 101 7.03 -11.67 3.92
N GLN A 102 6.65 -11.99 5.14
CA GLN A 102 5.24 -12.17 5.47
C GLN A 102 4.58 -10.80 5.58
N VAL A 103 3.46 -10.65 4.90
CA VAL A 103 2.70 -9.40 4.84
C VAL A 103 1.51 -9.48 5.79
N GLU A 104 1.38 -8.47 6.63
CA GLU A 104 0.22 -8.30 7.49
C GLU A 104 -0.27 -6.86 7.40
N MET A 105 -1.57 -6.68 7.17
CA MET A 105 -2.22 -5.37 7.26
C MET A 105 -2.87 -5.25 8.63
N ARG A 106 -2.48 -4.24 9.38
CA ARG A 106 -3.07 -3.89 10.67
C ARG A 106 -3.68 -2.50 10.59
N GLU A 107 -5.00 -2.42 10.44
CA GLU A 107 -5.70 -1.14 10.25
C GLU A 107 -5.12 -0.37 9.05
N LYS A 108 -4.32 0.65 9.32
CA LYS A 108 -3.67 1.50 8.30
C LYS A 108 -2.17 1.23 8.17
N GLN A 109 -1.67 0.22 8.84
CA GLN A 109 -0.25 -0.11 8.84
C GLN A 109 0.03 -1.38 8.06
N LEU A 110 1.15 -1.35 7.34
CA LEU A 110 1.74 -2.52 6.70
C LEU A 110 2.86 -3.05 7.59
N VAL A 111 2.79 -4.32 7.96
CA VAL A 111 3.86 -5.00 8.69
C VAL A 111 4.49 -6.05 7.79
N LEU A 112 5.79 -5.93 7.57
CA LEU A 112 6.61 -6.90 6.84
C LEU A 112 7.52 -7.62 7.82
N THR A 113 7.38 -8.94 7.90
CA THR A 113 8.25 -9.78 8.72
C THR A 113 9.14 -10.60 7.81
N SER A 114 10.46 -10.47 7.91
CA SER A 114 11.37 -11.26 7.10
C SER A 114 11.23 -12.74 7.43
N SER A 115 11.28 -13.58 6.41
CA SER A 115 11.16 -15.04 6.56
C SER A 115 12.51 -15.72 6.82
N ASN A 116 13.56 -14.94 7.04
CA ASN A 116 14.87 -15.46 7.47
C ASN A 116 14.87 -15.76 8.98
N ASP A 117 15.98 -16.32 9.46
CA ASP A 117 16.13 -16.74 10.87
C ASP A 117 15.97 -15.62 11.90
N THR A 118 16.18 -14.37 11.49
CA THR A 118 16.07 -13.21 12.40
C THR A 118 14.63 -12.76 12.59
N ALA A 119 13.74 -13.09 11.66
CA ALA A 119 12.31 -12.68 11.64
C ALA A 119 12.12 -11.19 11.96
N GLU A 120 12.96 -10.33 11.38
CA GLU A 120 12.92 -8.89 11.59
C GLU A 120 11.61 -8.29 11.06
N LYS A 121 11.02 -7.42 11.88
CA LYS A 121 9.78 -6.72 11.53
C LYS A 121 10.06 -5.28 11.14
N SER A 122 9.41 -4.86 10.07
CA SER A 122 9.35 -3.46 9.65
C SER A 122 7.90 -3.03 9.55
N THR A 123 7.59 -1.85 10.07
CA THR A 123 6.25 -1.30 10.06
C THR A 123 6.22 -0.04 9.21
N TYR A 124 5.21 0.06 8.36
CA TYR A 124 5.04 1.15 7.42
C TYR A 124 3.66 1.79 7.55
N GLU A 125 3.61 3.08 7.31
CA GLU A 125 2.36 3.84 7.19
C GLU A 125 2.16 4.30 5.75
N LYS A 126 0.90 4.36 5.32
CA LYS A 126 0.55 4.84 3.99
C LYS A 126 0.78 6.34 3.92
N VAL A 127 1.54 6.78 2.91
CA VAL A 127 1.92 8.19 2.72
C VAL A 127 1.97 8.49 1.23
N GLU A 128 2.11 9.77 0.91
CA GLU A 128 2.61 10.23 -0.39
C GLU A 128 4.10 10.49 -0.25
N ILE A 129 4.92 9.88 -1.10
CA ILE A 129 6.37 10.09 -1.06
C ILE A 129 6.67 11.55 -1.41
N PRO A 130 7.41 12.29 -0.54
CA PRO A 130 7.70 13.69 -0.80
C PRO A 130 8.39 13.90 -2.15
N ALA A 131 7.97 14.93 -2.87
CA ALA A 131 8.57 15.30 -4.16
C ALA A 131 10.09 15.51 -4.05
N GLU A 132 10.54 16.10 -2.94
CA GLU A 132 11.97 16.31 -2.66
C GLU A 132 12.75 14.97 -2.68
N VAL A 133 12.22 13.93 -2.08
CA VAL A 133 12.86 12.59 -2.08
C VAL A 133 13.01 12.08 -3.50
N LYS A 134 11.97 12.21 -4.31
CA LYS A 134 11.97 11.76 -5.71
C LYS A 134 12.92 12.56 -6.60
N GLU A 135 13.03 13.85 -6.35
CA GLU A 135 13.84 14.76 -7.16
C GLU A 135 15.33 14.69 -6.83
N THR A 136 15.67 14.42 -5.56
CA THR A 136 17.07 14.42 -5.10
C THR A 136 17.67 13.03 -4.95
N CYS A 137 16.88 11.96 -5.13
CA CYS A 137 17.37 10.60 -4.98
C CYS A 137 18.44 10.24 -6.01
N GLU A 138 19.36 9.39 -5.59
CA GLU A 138 20.38 8.80 -6.45
C GLU A 138 19.89 7.46 -6.96
N VAL A 139 19.74 7.33 -8.27
CA VAL A 139 19.30 6.07 -8.89
C VAL A 139 20.44 5.05 -8.86
N ILE A 140 20.19 3.92 -8.20
CA ILE A 140 21.17 2.86 -8.10
C ILE A 140 20.88 1.79 -9.14
N VAL A 141 21.82 1.62 -10.05
CA VAL A 141 21.85 0.46 -10.95
C VAL A 141 22.80 -0.54 -10.30
N LYS A 142 22.24 -1.59 -9.70
CA LYS A 142 23.11 -2.66 -9.19
C LYS A 142 23.80 -3.31 -10.38
N SER A 143 25.11 -3.18 -10.45
CA SER A 143 25.95 -3.94 -11.39
C SER A 143 26.44 -5.20 -10.69
N ARG A 144 26.41 -6.29 -11.41
CA ARG A 144 26.96 -7.57 -10.94
C ARG A 144 28.46 -7.46 -10.74
#